data_f441379729ae1ccc913e6146269c209a
#
_entry.id   f441379729ae1ccc913e6146269c209a
#
_cell.length_a   1.000
_cell.length_b   1.000
_cell.length_c   1.000
_cell.angle_alpha   90.00
_cell.angle_beta   90.00
_cell.angle_gamma   90.00
#
_symmetry.space_group_name_H-M   'P 1'
#
loop_
_entity.id
_entity.type
_entity.pdbx_description
1 polymer ?
#
loop_
_entity_poly.entity_id
_entity_poly.type
_entity_poly.pdbx_seq_one_letter_code
_entity_poly.pdbx_strand_id
1 'polypeptide(L)'
;MTVWNGTKEPFILKIKQKRSRLGSLLRIYKVFLPRNLNEKTLDAIFSNSFFSSDAKVVSMYGGGVLSIGDRCLIHGSIVLERAASKIEIGENSFLGFSSTLNSRKAISIGNNVLIAEQCLIQDHNSHAIDYQTRRNDINLAIARQVGNPKMDKDFSQVIEHPIHIGNDCWIGYRSIILKGVTIGDRSIIAAGSVVTNSLPSDVIAAGNPAKIVKKLN
;
A
#
# COMPACT_ATOMS: atom_id res chain seq x y z
N MET A 1 12.50 -21.21 8.44
CA MET A 1 11.16 -21.46 9.03
C MET A 1 10.21 -21.75 7.87
N THR A 2 9.66 -22.96 7.82
CA THR A 2 8.81 -23.44 6.70
C THR A 2 7.36 -23.27 7.13
N VAL A 3 6.62 -22.41 6.46
CA VAL A 3 5.17 -22.25 6.70
C VAL A 3 4.42 -23.01 5.62
N TRP A 4 3.56 -23.94 6.02
CA TRP A 4 2.81 -24.83 5.14
C TRP A 4 1.51 -24.15 4.65
N ASN A 5 1.27 -24.09 3.33
CA ASN A 5 0.13 -23.37 2.75
C ASN A 5 -0.91 -24.26 2.05
N GLY A 6 -0.90 -25.59 2.33
CA GLY A 6 -1.89 -26.51 1.76
C GLY A 6 -1.74 -26.85 0.27
N THR A 7 -0.76 -26.28 -0.44
CA THR A 7 -0.34 -26.70 -1.78
C THR A 7 0.98 -27.46 -1.66
N LYS A 8 1.21 -28.47 -2.50
CA LYS A 8 2.30 -29.46 -2.37
C LYS A 8 3.73 -28.95 -2.52
N GLU A 9 3.97 -27.62 -2.52
CA GLU A 9 5.32 -27.06 -2.60
C GLU A 9 5.69 -26.24 -1.35
N PRO A 10 6.92 -26.40 -0.82
CA PRO A 10 7.37 -25.64 0.36
C PRO A 10 7.59 -24.17 0.00
N PHE A 11 7.09 -23.30 0.84
CA PHE A 11 7.23 -21.86 0.74
C PHE A 11 8.65 -21.44 1.15
N ILE A 12 9.42 -20.85 0.23
CA ILE A 12 10.78 -20.35 0.51
C ILE A 12 10.73 -18.86 0.72
N LEU A 13 10.94 -18.42 1.96
CA LEU A 13 11.17 -17.03 2.31
C LEU A 13 12.56 -16.60 1.81
N LYS A 14 12.64 -15.85 0.71
CA LYS A 14 13.91 -15.26 0.24
C LYS A 14 14.11 -13.89 0.88
N ILE A 15 14.89 -13.84 1.95
CA ILE A 15 15.33 -12.59 2.58
C ILE A 15 16.49 -12.01 1.77
N LYS A 16 16.31 -10.84 1.15
CA LYS A 16 17.43 -10.06 0.59
C LYS A 16 17.75 -8.92 1.53
N GLN A 17 18.92 -8.97 2.15
CA GLN A 17 19.47 -7.83 2.88
C GLN A 17 20.12 -6.86 1.88
N LYS A 18 19.72 -5.60 1.90
CA LYS A 18 20.37 -4.52 1.15
C LYS A 18 21.00 -3.55 2.15
N ARG A 19 22.32 -3.35 2.06
CA ARG A 19 23.00 -2.33 2.86
C ARG A 19 22.67 -0.95 2.28
N SER A 20 22.19 -0.03 3.11
CA SER A 20 22.09 1.38 2.75
C SER A 20 23.48 2.03 2.84
N ARG A 21 23.70 3.11 2.07
CA ARG A 21 24.95 3.91 2.13
C ARG A 21 25.22 4.56 3.50
N LEU A 22 24.25 4.52 4.40
CA LEU A 22 24.31 5.14 5.74
C LEU A 22 24.40 4.13 6.90
N GLY A 23 24.79 2.88 6.63
CA GLY A 23 25.10 1.91 7.70
C GLY A 23 23.90 1.28 8.41
N SER A 24 22.66 1.70 8.13
CA SER A 24 21.47 1.01 8.61
C SER A 24 21.16 -0.18 7.70
N LEU A 25 20.94 -1.35 8.29
CA LEU A 25 20.49 -2.54 7.56
C LEU A 25 19.02 -2.37 7.19
N LEU A 26 18.74 -1.89 5.98
CA LEU A 26 17.38 -1.99 5.43
C LEU A 26 17.07 -3.47 5.20
N ARG A 27 16.25 -4.06 6.06
CA ARG A 27 15.75 -5.43 5.88
C ARG A 27 14.61 -5.38 4.86
N ILE A 28 14.93 -5.54 3.57
CA ILE A 28 13.93 -5.70 2.53
C ILE A 28 13.48 -7.15 2.53
N TYR A 29 12.28 -7.40 3.00
CA TYR A 29 11.65 -8.72 2.93
C TYR A 29 10.84 -8.81 1.64
N LYS A 30 11.36 -9.53 0.65
CA LYS A 30 10.58 -9.94 -0.50
C LYS A 30 9.74 -11.13 -0.07
N VAL A 31 8.54 -10.85 0.43
CA VAL A 31 7.63 -11.88 0.94
C VAL A 31 6.69 -12.27 -0.19
N PHE A 32 6.78 -13.51 -0.65
CA PHE A 32 5.68 -14.15 -1.37
C PHE A 32 4.61 -14.46 -0.33
N LEU A 33 3.62 -13.58 -0.23
CA LEU A 33 2.63 -13.62 0.84
C LEU A 33 1.58 -14.71 0.56
N PRO A 34 1.29 -15.61 1.50
CA PRO A 34 0.05 -16.36 1.50
C PRO A 34 -1.14 -15.37 1.57
N ARG A 35 -2.33 -15.81 1.16
CA ARG A 35 -3.51 -14.93 1.05
C ARG A 35 -3.85 -14.13 2.31
N ASN A 36 -3.52 -14.63 3.50
CA ASN A 36 -3.70 -13.92 4.77
C ASN A 36 -2.53 -14.21 5.70
N LEU A 37 -1.85 -13.17 6.16
CA LEU A 37 -0.86 -13.22 7.22
C LEU A 37 -1.48 -12.76 8.52
N ASN A 38 -1.25 -13.50 9.60
CA ASN A 38 -1.64 -13.06 10.94
C ASN A 38 -0.55 -12.18 11.58
N GLU A 39 -0.92 -11.46 12.63
CA GLU A 39 -0.05 -10.56 13.39
C GLU A 39 1.28 -11.21 13.78
N LYS A 40 1.25 -12.41 14.38
CA LYS A 40 2.46 -13.12 14.84
C LYS A 40 3.44 -13.42 13.71
N THR A 41 2.93 -13.70 12.52
CA THR A 41 3.77 -13.94 11.33
C THR A 41 4.38 -12.63 10.83
N LEU A 42 3.64 -11.53 10.85
CA LEU A 42 4.11 -10.20 10.48
C LEU A 42 5.19 -9.70 11.45
N ASP A 43 4.98 -9.84 12.75
CA ASP A 43 5.96 -9.47 13.78
C ASP A 43 7.25 -10.28 13.65
N ALA A 44 7.17 -11.57 13.30
CA ALA A 44 8.35 -12.39 13.06
C ALA A 44 9.13 -11.98 11.81
N ILE A 45 8.45 -11.43 10.80
CA ILE A 45 9.07 -10.97 9.55
C ILE A 45 9.66 -9.57 9.70
N PHE A 46 8.94 -8.66 10.37
CA PHE A 46 9.30 -7.26 10.55
C PHE A 46 9.63 -6.98 12.02
N SER A 47 10.63 -7.68 12.57
CA SER A 47 10.93 -7.77 14.01
C SER A 47 11.19 -6.44 14.73
N ASN A 48 11.44 -5.35 14.00
CA ASN A 48 11.66 -4.02 14.56
C ASN A 48 10.48 -3.06 14.32
N SER A 49 9.34 -3.57 13.86
CA SER A 49 8.12 -2.81 13.61
C SER A 49 6.93 -3.50 14.26
N PHE A 50 5.93 -2.74 14.65
CA PHE A 50 4.75 -3.22 15.35
C PHE A 50 3.53 -3.27 14.44
N PHE A 51 2.82 -4.40 14.45
CA PHE A 51 1.54 -4.59 13.78
C PHE A 51 0.46 -4.78 14.86
N SER A 52 -0.60 -3.98 14.83
CA SER A 52 -1.73 -4.21 15.73
C SER A 52 -2.55 -5.41 15.29
N SER A 53 -3.44 -5.89 16.19
CA SER A 53 -4.41 -6.96 15.88
C SER A 53 -5.34 -6.62 14.71
N ASP A 54 -5.54 -5.34 14.42
CA ASP A 54 -6.38 -4.87 13.31
C ASP A 54 -5.62 -4.72 11.99
N ALA A 55 -4.29 -4.76 12.04
CA ALA A 55 -3.45 -4.69 10.85
C ALA A 55 -3.69 -5.89 9.94
N LYS A 56 -3.83 -5.62 8.65
CA LYS A 56 -4.03 -6.67 7.64
C LYS A 56 -3.03 -6.53 6.50
N VAL A 57 -2.39 -7.62 6.14
CA VAL A 57 -1.59 -7.71 4.91
C VAL A 57 -2.22 -8.78 4.02
N VAL A 58 -2.70 -8.35 2.86
CA VAL A 58 -3.45 -9.20 1.93
C VAL A 58 -2.76 -9.20 0.57
N SER A 59 -2.47 -10.39 0.05
CA SER A 59 -2.11 -10.60 -1.34
C SER A 59 -3.27 -11.27 -2.06
N MET A 60 -3.99 -10.52 -2.91
CA MET A 60 -5.26 -11.01 -3.49
C MET A 60 -5.05 -12.17 -4.48
N TYR A 61 -3.99 -12.11 -5.28
CA TYR A 61 -3.71 -13.13 -6.32
C TYR A 61 -2.41 -13.90 -6.06
N GLY A 62 -1.85 -13.76 -4.88
CA GLY A 62 -0.54 -14.31 -4.51
C GLY A 62 0.63 -13.47 -5.05
N GLY A 63 1.70 -13.41 -4.28
CA GLY A 63 2.90 -12.63 -4.61
C GLY A 63 2.79 -11.16 -4.26
N GLY A 64 3.65 -10.35 -4.88
CA GLY A 64 3.87 -8.95 -4.56
C GLY A 64 5.11 -8.74 -3.69
N VAL A 65 5.53 -7.50 -3.58
CA VAL A 65 6.69 -7.09 -2.79
C VAL A 65 6.23 -6.13 -1.71
N LEU A 66 6.44 -6.50 -0.45
CA LEU A 66 6.25 -5.63 0.70
C LEU A 66 7.60 -5.40 1.37
N SER A 67 7.94 -4.14 1.60
CA SER A 67 9.11 -3.72 2.36
C SER A 67 8.68 -2.71 3.40
N ILE A 68 9.05 -2.92 4.66
CA ILE A 68 8.76 -2.01 5.77
C ILE A 68 10.07 -1.79 6.51
N GLY A 69 10.43 -0.53 6.71
CA GLY A 69 11.59 -0.12 7.48
C GLY A 69 11.40 -0.36 8.98
N ASP A 70 12.43 -0.10 9.75
CA ASP A 70 12.41 -0.28 11.20
C ASP A 70 11.53 0.77 11.91
N ARG A 71 11.06 0.45 13.11
CA ARG A 71 10.29 1.34 14.01
C ARG A 71 8.98 1.87 13.42
N CYS A 72 8.33 1.09 12.55
CA CYS A 72 7.01 1.44 12.02
C CYS A 72 5.90 0.94 12.93
N LEU A 73 4.79 1.69 12.98
CA LEU A 73 3.54 1.28 13.61
C LEU A 73 2.47 1.10 12.53
N ILE A 74 2.00 -0.13 12.34
CA ILE A 74 1.04 -0.49 11.30
C ILE A 74 -0.26 -0.93 11.95
N HIS A 75 -1.30 -0.12 11.82
CA HIS A 75 -2.67 -0.43 12.28
C HIS A 75 -3.65 -0.63 11.12
N GLY A 76 -3.30 -0.14 9.94
CA GLY A 76 -4.13 -0.20 8.75
C GLY A 76 -3.98 -1.48 7.93
N SER A 77 -4.55 -1.47 6.74
CA SER A 77 -4.51 -2.56 5.78
C SER A 77 -3.52 -2.28 4.64
N ILE A 78 -2.76 -3.30 4.27
CA ILE A 78 -1.84 -3.28 3.14
C ILE A 78 -2.31 -4.35 2.15
N VAL A 79 -2.70 -3.92 0.95
CA VAL A 79 -3.28 -4.78 -0.08
C VAL A 79 -2.40 -4.79 -1.32
N LEU A 80 -1.94 -5.96 -1.70
CA LEU A 80 -1.18 -6.23 -2.92
C LEU A 80 -2.11 -6.97 -3.89
N GLU A 81 -2.61 -6.29 -4.92
CA GLU A 81 -3.64 -6.84 -5.79
C GLU A 81 -3.11 -7.79 -6.87
N ARG A 82 -1.80 -7.81 -7.14
CA ARG A 82 -1.19 -8.75 -8.10
C ARG A 82 0.25 -9.08 -7.72
N ALA A 83 0.79 -10.13 -8.34
CA ALA A 83 2.16 -10.58 -8.09
C ALA A 83 3.25 -9.52 -8.39
N ALA A 84 2.97 -8.55 -9.27
CA ALA A 84 3.89 -7.46 -9.58
C ALA A 84 3.70 -6.22 -8.69
N SER A 85 2.69 -6.19 -7.81
CA SER A 85 2.44 -5.08 -6.89
C SER A 85 3.61 -4.87 -5.94
N LYS A 86 3.88 -3.61 -5.63
CA LYS A 86 4.96 -3.24 -4.71
C LYS A 86 4.49 -2.18 -3.73
N ILE A 87 4.77 -2.42 -2.43
CA ILE A 87 4.57 -1.42 -1.38
C ILE A 87 5.85 -1.33 -0.57
N GLU A 88 6.37 -0.11 -0.43
CA GLU A 88 7.54 0.20 0.37
C GLU A 88 7.18 1.29 1.37
N ILE A 89 7.50 1.06 2.65
CA ILE A 89 7.34 2.01 3.75
C ILE A 89 8.71 2.20 4.38
N GLY A 90 9.15 3.44 4.48
CA GLY A 90 10.42 3.81 5.12
C GLY A 90 10.37 3.66 6.64
N GLU A 91 11.47 3.96 7.28
CA GLU A 91 11.64 3.84 8.73
C GLU A 91 10.77 4.85 9.50
N ASN A 92 10.44 4.52 10.76
CA ASN A 92 9.80 5.43 11.71
C ASN A 92 8.48 6.03 11.20
N SER A 93 7.69 5.21 10.48
CA SER A 93 6.45 5.65 9.84
C SER A 93 5.22 5.01 10.48
N PHE A 94 4.10 5.71 10.41
CA PHE A 94 2.83 5.31 11.01
C PHE A 94 1.74 5.16 9.95
N LEU A 95 1.01 4.04 10.00
CA LEU A 95 -0.20 3.79 9.23
C LEU A 95 -1.38 3.60 10.19
N GLY A 96 -2.27 4.59 10.26
CA GLY A 96 -3.38 4.67 11.19
C GLY A 96 -4.47 3.63 10.97
N PHE A 97 -5.34 3.47 11.97
CA PHE A 97 -6.46 2.51 11.97
C PHE A 97 -7.40 2.75 10.78
N SER A 98 -7.87 1.67 10.18
CA SER A 98 -8.78 1.69 9.03
C SER A 98 -8.24 2.42 7.79
N SER A 99 -6.95 2.77 7.77
CA SER A 99 -6.28 3.26 6.57
C SER A 99 -5.88 2.11 5.67
N THR A 100 -5.90 2.35 4.37
CA THR A 100 -5.60 1.30 3.38
C THR A 100 -4.57 1.79 2.36
N LEU A 101 -3.50 1.02 2.21
CA LEU A 101 -2.59 1.09 1.08
C LEU A 101 -3.01 0.00 0.09
N ASN A 102 -3.52 0.37 -1.08
CA ASN A 102 -4.00 -0.58 -2.07
C ASN A 102 -3.21 -0.43 -3.38
N SER A 103 -2.38 -1.42 -3.68
CA SER A 103 -1.45 -1.37 -4.80
C SER A 103 -1.68 -2.45 -5.83
N ARG A 104 -1.70 -2.01 -7.09
CA ARG A 104 -1.54 -2.86 -8.27
C ARG A 104 -0.19 -2.65 -8.94
N LYS A 105 0.41 -1.47 -8.82
CA LYS A 105 1.69 -1.11 -9.44
C LYS A 105 2.76 -0.87 -8.39
N ALA A 106 2.75 0.31 -7.76
CA ALA A 106 3.69 0.63 -6.70
C ALA A 106 3.19 1.77 -5.81
N ILE A 107 3.35 1.62 -4.50
CA ILE A 107 3.22 2.69 -3.51
C ILE A 107 4.53 2.76 -2.74
N SER A 108 5.15 3.94 -2.73
CA SER A 108 6.39 4.20 -2.00
C SER A 108 6.16 5.32 -1.00
N ILE A 109 6.45 5.04 0.26
CA ILE A 109 6.31 5.95 1.40
C ILE A 109 7.69 6.12 2.02
N GLY A 110 8.11 7.37 2.22
CA GLY A 110 9.40 7.73 2.81
C GLY A 110 9.51 7.43 4.29
N ASN A 111 10.52 8.00 4.92
CA ASN A 111 10.78 7.89 6.35
C ASN A 111 9.99 8.95 7.14
N ASN A 112 9.70 8.69 8.42
CA ASN A 112 9.03 9.61 9.34
C ASN A 112 7.66 10.08 8.83
N VAL A 113 6.94 9.25 8.09
CA VAL A 113 5.64 9.61 7.52
C VAL A 113 4.52 9.24 8.48
N LEU A 114 3.62 10.19 8.74
CA LEU A 114 2.43 9.97 9.54
C LEU A 114 1.20 9.92 8.64
N ILE A 115 0.61 8.73 8.50
CA ILE A 115 -0.68 8.55 7.81
C ILE A 115 -1.74 8.34 8.88
N ALA A 116 -2.60 9.33 9.08
CA ALA A 116 -3.68 9.27 10.05
C ALA A 116 -4.70 8.16 9.71
N GLU A 117 -5.75 8.07 10.51
CA GLU A 117 -6.77 7.03 10.37
C GLU A 117 -7.70 7.28 9.18
N GLN A 118 -8.31 6.20 8.66
CA GLN A 118 -9.32 6.19 7.60
C GLN A 118 -8.85 6.80 6.27
N CYS A 119 -7.55 6.81 6.01
CA CYS A 119 -7.00 7.25 4.74
C CYS A 119 -7.04 6.14 3.69
N LEU A 120 -7.20 6.53 2.42
CA LEU A 120 -7.05 5.63 1.27
C LEU A 120 -5.92 6.10 0.37
N ILE A 121 -4.94 5.24 0.14
CA ILE A 121 -3.85 5.47 -0.80
C ILE A 121 -3.92 4.35 -1.84
N GLN A 122 -4.33 4.71 -3.09
CA GLN A 122 -4.64 3.73 -4.12
C GLN A 122 -4.04 4.13 -5.46
N ASP A 123 -3.20 3.26 -6.02
CA ASP A 123 -2.43 3.52 -7.23
C ASP A 123 -3.13 3.12 -8.54
N HIS A 124 -4.43 2.81 -8.49
CA HIS A 124 -5.21 2.37 -9.63
C HIS A 124 -6.70 2.74 -9.53
N ASN A 125 -7.44 2.58 -10.63
CA ASN A 125 -8.87 2.90 -10.69
C ASN A 125 -9.80 1.78 -10.21
N SER A 126 -9.30 0.60 -9.87
CA SER A 126 -10.08 -0.62 -9.62
C SER A 126 -10.87 -1.14 -10.84
N HIS A 127 -11.46 -0.28 -11.64
CA HIS A 127 -12.30 -0.61 -12.78
C HIS A 127 -11.89 0.15 -14.04
N ALA A 128 -12.25 -0.38 -15.21
CA ALA A 128 -12.11 0.32 -16.48
C ALA A 128 -12.99 1.58 -16.52
N ILE A 129 -12.51 2.63 -17.17
CA ILE A 129 -13.30 3.84 -17.41
C ILE A 129 -14.42 3.55 -18.41
N ASP A 130 -14.12 2.74 -19.45
CA ASP A 130 -15.15 2.28 -20.38
C ASP A 130 -16.24 1.47 -19.67
N TYR A 131 -17.48 1.88 -19.84
CA TYR A 131 -18.62 1.27 -19.16
C TYR A 131 -18.96 -0.13 -19.68
N GLN A 132 -18.69 -0.41 -20.93
CA GLN A 132 -18.97 -1.73 -21.52
C GLN A 132 -18.04 -2.78 -20.91
N THR A 133 -16.77 -2.47 -20.80
CA THR A 133 -15.78 -3.29 -20.10
C THR A 133 -16.17 -3.46 -18.62
N ARG A 134 -16.50 -2.35 -17.94
CA ARG A 134 -16.85 -2.35 -16.51
C ARG A 134 -18.13 -3.11 -16.19
N ARG A 135 -19.07 -3.19 -17.13
CA ARG A 135 -20.35 -3.92 -16.96
C ARG A 135 -20.12 -5.39 -16.59
N ASN A 136 -19.06 -6.00 -17.09
CA ASN A 136 -18.75 -7.40 -16.80
C ASN A 136 -18.18 -7.64 -15.39
N ASP A 137 -17.69 -6.61 -14.71
CA ASP A 137 -17.02 -6.77 -13.42
C ASP A 137 -17.94 -7.36 -12.33
N ILE A 138 -19.23 -6.97 -12.33
CA ILE A 138 -20.20 -7.52 -11.37
C ILE A 138 -20.52 -8.98 -11.66
N ASN A 139 -20.64 -9.37 -12.93
CA ASN A 139 -20.90 -10.75 -13.32
C ASN A 139 -19.74 -11.65 -12.87
N LEU A 140 -18.49 -11.17 -13.03
CA LEU A 140 -17.30 -11.86 -12.58
C LEU A 140 -17.24 -11.98 -11.05
N ALA A 141 -17.63 -10.92 -10.33
CA ALA A 141 -17.70 -10.93 -8.88
C ALA A 141 -18.74 -11.96 -8.38
N ILE A 142 -19.92 -12.01 -9.00
CA ILE A 142 -20.97 -12.99 -8.68
C ILE A 142 -20.47 -14.41 -8.99
N ALA A 143 -19.88 -14.63 -10.16
CA ALA A 143 -19.38 -15.96 -10.54
C ALA A 143 -18.35 -16.51 -9.53
N ARG A 144 -17.49 -15.65 -8.98
CA ARG A 144 -16.56 -16.03 -7.90
C ARG A 144 -17.28 -16.42 -6.62
N GLN A 145 -18.32 -15.71 -6.23
CA GLN A 145 -19.10 -16.01 -5.02
C GLN A 145 -19.82 -17.36 -5.10
N VAL A 146 -20.29 -17.74 -6.28
CA VAL A 146 -20.98 -19.02 -6.50
C VAL A 146 -20.04 -20.19 -6.86
N GLY A 147 -18.74 -20.00 -6.64
CA GLY A 147 -17.76 -21.11 -6.73
C GLY A 147 -17.19 -21.36 -8.12
N ASN A 148 -17.27 -20.40 -9.04
CA ASN A 148 -16.59 -20.49 -10.35
C ASN A 148 -15.31 -19.64 -10.37
N PRO A 149 -14.15 -20.15 -9.89
CA PRO A 149 -12.92 -19.39 -9.72
C PRO A 149 -12.16 -19.08 -11.01
N LYS A 150 -12.61 -19.65 -12.15
CA LYS A 150 -11.88 -19.54 -13.44
C LYS A 150 -12.15 -18.25 -14.20
N MET A 151 -13.06 -17.41 -13.72
CA MET A 151 -13.36 -16.13 -14.36
C MET A 151 -12.60 -15.01 -13.65
N ASP A 152 -11.39 -14.73 -14.11
CA ASP A 152 -10.61 -13.59 -13.62
C ASP A 152 -11.04 -12.29 -14.29
N LYS A 153 -11.05 -11.21 -13.49
CA LYS A 153 -11.30 -9.86 -14.01
C LYS A 153 -10.18 -9.48 -14.97
N ASP A 154 -10.56 -8.96 -16.14
CA ASP A 154 -9.63 -8.32 -17.06
C ASP A 154 -9.25 -6.93 -16.53
N PHE A 155 -8.00 -6.80 -16.15
CA PHE A 155 -7.44 -5.54 -15.66
C PHE A 155 -6.68 -4.77 -16.75
N SER A 156 -6.65 -5.23 -18.00
CA SER A 156 -5.89 -4.58 -19.08
C SER A 156 -6.30 -3.13 -19.32
N GLN A 157 -7.58 -2.80 -19.05
CA GLN A 157 -8.16 -1.48 -19.19
C GLN A 157 -8.19 -0.67 -17.88
N VAL A 158 -7.64 -1.20 -16.80
CA VAL A 158 -7.58 -0.49 -15.52
C VAL A 158 -6.34 0.41 -15.49
N ILE A 159 -6.56 1.72 -15.38
CA ILE A 159 -5.48 2.69 -15.31
C ILE A 159 -4.78 2.59 -13.95
N GLU A 160 -3.46 2.42 -13.96
CA GLU A 160 -2.61 2.32 -12.78
C GLU A 160 -1.35 3.17 -12.94
N HIS A 161 -1.04 4.00 -11.95
CA HIS A 161 0.17 4.82 -11.88
C HIS A 161 0.74 4.80 -10.47
N PRO A 162 2.07 4.71 -10.31
CA PRO A 162 2.66 4.62 -8.97
C PRO A 162 2.38 5.89 -8.16
N ILE A 163 2.35 5.72 -6.83
CA ILE A 163 2.26 6.81 -5.86
C ILE A 163 3.58 6.90 -5.12
N HIS A 164 4.04 8.12 -4.89
CA HIS A 164 5.21 8.41 -4.06
C HIS A 164 4.86 9.45 -3.01
N ILE A 165 5.13 9.15 -1.73
CA ILE A 165 5.04 10.08 -0.60
C ILE A 165 6.44 10.23 -0.03
N GLY A 166 6.95 11.46 -0.02
CA GLY A 166 8.29 11.80 0.45
C GLY A 166 8.46 11.63 1.95
N ASN A 167 9.62 12.01 2.46
CA ASN A 167 9.94 11.91 3.87
C ASN A 167 9.23 13.00 4.69
N ASP A 168 9.03 12.74 6.00
CA ASP A 168 8.50 13.71 6.97
C ASP A 168 7.13 14.29 6.57
N CYS A 169 6.33 13.54 5.81
CA CYS A 169 4.99 13.94 5.39
C CYS A 169 3.95 13.60 6.47
N TRP A 170 2.91 14.43 6.53
CA TRP A 170 1.73 14.15 7.33
C TRP A 170 0.47 14.11 6.46
N ILE A 171 -0.18 12.94 6.41
CA ILE A 171 -1.44 12.71 5.70
C ILE A 171 -2.55 12.73 6.74
N GLY A 172 -3.36 13.78 6.72
CA GLY A 172 -4.44 14.00 7.67
C GLY A 172 -5.59 13.00 7.52
N TYR A 173 -6.36 12.86 8.58
CA TYR A 173 -7.49 11.96 8.73
C TYR A 173 -8.45 11.98 7.53
N ARG A 174 -8.91 10.81 7.07
CA ARG A 174 -9.82 10.63 5.93
C ARG A 174 -9.34 11.22 4.59
N SER A 175 -8.05 11.38 4.41
CA SER A 175 -7.52 11.82 3.13
C SER A 175 -7.46 10.68 2.11
N ILE A 176 -7.60 11.03 0.83
CA ILE A 176 -7.51 10.10 -0.30
C ILE A 176 -6.37 10.54 -1.21
N ILE A 177 -5.42 9.64 -1.45
CA ILE A 177 -4.31 9.88 -2.39
C ILE A 177 -4.53 8.98 -3.61
N LEU A 178 -4.69 9.59 -4.78
CA LEU A 178 -4.99 8.87 -6.01
C LEU A 178 -3.73 8.54 -6.81
N LYS A 179 -3.89 7.60 -7.72
CA LYS A 179 -2.85 7.10 -8.62
C LYS A 179 -2.06 8.22 -9.31
N GLY A 180 -0.75 8.02 -9.45
CA GLY A 180 0.16 8.93 -10.16
C GLY A 180 0.61 10.14 -9.35
N VAL A 181 0.16 10.26 -8.09
CA VAL A 181 0.52 11.40 -7.24
C VAL A 181 1.90 11.19 -6.63
N THR A 182 2.70 12.26 -6.69
CA THR A 182 3.91 12.44 -5.90
C THR A 182 3.68 13.56 -4.89
N ILE A 183 3.90 13.29 -3.60
CA ILE A 183 3.90 14.28 -2.53
C ILE A 183 5.35 14.48 -2.10
N GLY A 184 5.85 15.70 -2.24
CA GLY A 184 7.22 16.06 -1.85
C GLY A 184 7.41 16.06 -0.34
N ASP A 185 8.67 15.99 0.09
CA ASP A 185 9.06 15.90 1.50
C ASP A 185 8.45 17.00 2.35
N ARG A 186 8.21 16.73 3.64
CA ARG A 186 7.75 17.67 4.67
C ARG A 186 6.40 18.33 4.36
N SER A 187 5.63 17.74 3.45
CA SER A 187 4.32 18.28 3.08
C SER A 187 3.21 17.72 3.96
N ILE A 188 2.18 18.52 4.17
CA ILE A 188 1.02 18.19 4.99
C ILE A 188 -0.23 18.17 4.11
N ILE A 189 -0.98 17.09 4.17
CA ILE A 189 -2.30 16.97 3.57
C ILE A 189 -3.33 17.13 4.68
N ALA A 190 -4.16 18.17 4.58
CA ALA A 190 -5.20 18.43 5.56
C ALA A 190 -6.27 17.33 5.55
N ALA A 191 -6.89 17.08 6.69
CA ALA A 191 -7.91 16.05 6.84
C ALA A 191 -9.05 16.19 5.81
N GLY A 192 -9.57 15.06 5.31
CA GLY A 192 -10.66 15.00 4.34
C GLY A 192 -10.29 15.43 2.93
N SER A 193 -9.02 15.60 2.61
CA SER A 193 -8.57 16.05 1.30
C SER A 193 -8.49 14.90 0.28
N VAL A 194 -8.72 15.22 -1.00
CA VAL A 194 -8.55 14.29 -2.12
C VAL A 194 -7.44 14.80 -3.03
N VAL A 195 -6.27 14.16 -2.95
CA VAL A 195 -5.09 14.54 -3.74
C VAL A 195 -5.13 13.84 -5.09
N THR A 196 -5.32 14.62 -6.14
CA THR A 196 -5.42 14.16 -7.53
C THR A 196 -4.22 14.55 -8.37
N ASN A 197 -3.41 15.49 -7.90
CA ASN A 197 -2.23 16.01 -8.58
C ASN A 197 -1.04 16.04 -7.64
N SER A 198 0.15 15.91 -8.20
CA SER A 198 1.38 15.95 -7.43
C SER A 198 1.60 17.30 -6.74
N LEU A 199 2.23 17.26 -5.59
CA LEU A 199 2.52 18.41 -4.74
C LEU A 199 4.02 18.51 -4.50
N PRO A 200 4.62 19.70 -4.52
CA PRO A 200 6.02 19.90 -4.18
C PRO A 200 6.26 19.66 -2.69
N SER A 201 7.52 19.71 -2.28
CA SER A 201 7.91 19.69 -0.87
C SER A 201 7.47 20.98 -0.15
N ASP A 202 7.40 20.89 1.18
CA ASP A 202 7.22 22.06 2.06
C ASP A 202 5.92 22.83 1.83
N VAL A 203 4.81 22.10 1.64
CA VAL A 203 3.48 22.70 1.46
C VAL A 203 2.43 22.12 2.38
N ILE A 204 1.37 22.90 2.64
CA ILE A 204 0.10 22.39 3.15
C ILE A 204 -0.89 22.42 1.99
N ALA A 205 -1.53 21.26 1.71
CA ALA A 205 -2.59 21.16 0.72
C ALA A 205 -3.90 20.72 1.36
N ALA A 206 -5.02 21.25 0.88
CA ALA A 206 -6.34 20.97 1.41
C ALA A 206 -7.41 20.97 0.32
N GLY A 207 -8.51 20.25 0.55
CA GLY A 207 -9.73 20.26 -0.25
C GLY A 207 -9.91 19.06 -1.17
N ASN A 208 -10.98 19.11 -1.96
CA ASN A 208 -11.31 18.13 -2.99
C ASN A 208 -11.68 18.83 -4.31
N PRO A 209 -10.81 18.83 -5.34
CA PRO A 209 -9.42 18.33 -5.29
C PRO A 209 -8.52 19.19 -4.39
N ALA A 210 -7.51 18.57 -3.77
CA ALA A 210 -6.57 19.26 -2.90
C ALA A 210 -5.73 20.27 -3.68
N LYS A 211 -5.59 21.47 -3.10
CA LYS A 211 -4.75 22.57 -3.62
C LYS A 211 -3.82 23.08 -2.53
N ILE A 212 -2.68 23.63 -2.92
CA ILE A 212 -1.75 24.26 -1.98
C ILE A 212 -2.44 25.47 -1.33
N VAL A 213 -2.56 25.44 -0.01
CA VAL A 213 -3.15 26.52 0.79
C VAL A 213 -2.08 27.31 1.55
N LYS A 214 -0.89 26.72 1.76
CA LYS A 214 0.25 27.35 2.42
C LYS A 214 1.55 26.72 1.96
N LYS A 215 2.61 27.52 1.85
CA LYS A 215 4.01 27.06 1.78
C LYS A 215 4.57 27.05 3.20
N LEU A 216 5.30 26.00 3.54
CA LEU A 216 6.07 25.90 4.78
C LEU A 216 7.46 26.51 4.51
N ASN A 217 7.96 27.27 5.43
CA ASN A 217 9.28 27.93 5.30
C ASN A 217 10.39 26.95 5.68
#